data_8c53423e4812c5928cf60668e9c6a989
#
_entry.id   8c53423e4812c5928cf60668e9c6a989
#
_cell.length_a   1.000
_cell.length_b   1.000
_cell.length_c   1.000
_cell.angle_alpha   90.00
_cell.angle_beta   90.00
_cell.angle_gamma   90.00
#
_symmetry.space_group_name_H-M   'P 1'
#
loop_
_entity.id
_entity.type
_entity.pdbx_description
1 polymer ?
#
loop_
_entity_poly.entity_id
_entity_poly.type
_entity_poly.pdbx_seq_one_letter_code
_entity_poly.pdbx_strand_id
1 'polypeptide(L)'
;MARTEIATLGEFGLIKHLTKDLKPVQPSTKRGVGDDCAVMDFSGEPRAKSQEARVLMTTDLLLEGIHFNLEYVPLKHLGYKAAVVNFSDIYAMNGRPTQLIVSLGISKRFAVEDLEQLYAGLKTACDIYGVDIVGGDTTSSMTGLTISITCIGEAKKEDIVYRNGAKVNDLICCTGNLGAAYMGLQLLERERAVGETDPEKAQKAFEGREYILERQLKPEARKDVIAALKKAEIKPTAMMDISDGLSSELLHICGQSKVGCSVYADKLPIDYQSAAMAEEMNLDIVTCALNGGEDYELLFTIDQKDYEKIIPVEDVNIIGYIQKPELGCNLVGRNGEEIALKAQGFNAFGN
;
A
#
# COMPACT_ATOMS: atom_id res chain seq x y z
N MET A 1 -29.12 -24.74 -2.31
CA MET A 1 -28.76 -23.43 -2.85
C MET A 1 -27.50 -23.63 -3.67
N ALA A 2 -27.42 -23.02 -4.84
CA ALA A 2 -26.18 -23.05 -5.63
C ALA A 2 -25.06 -22.32 -4.85
N ARG A 3 -23.89 -22.91 -4.80
CA ARG A 3 -22.69 -22.32 -4.17
C ARG A 3 -22.06 -21.36 -5.18
N THR A 4 -21.80 -20.12 -4.78
CA THR A 4 -21.06 -19.15 -5.59
C THR A 4 -19.59 -19.21 -5.16
N GLU A 5 -18.71 -19.46 -6.13
CA GLU A 5 -17.27 -19.50 -5.89
C GLU A 5 -16.74 -18.07 -5.67
N ILE A 6 -15.85 -17.89 -4.67
CA ILE A 6 -15.29 -16.59 -4.29
C ILE A 6 -14.54 -15.94 -5.46
N ALA A 7 -13.82 -16.73 -6.26
CA ALA A 7 -13.11 -16.26 -7.46
C ALA A 7 -13.99 -15.51 -8.46
N THR A 8 -15.32 -15.79 -8.48
CA THR A 8 -16.28 -15.07 -9.34
C THR A 8 -16.42 -13.60 -8.96
N LEU A 9 -16.23 -13.26 -7.69
CA LEU A 9 -16.35 -11.90 -7.16
C LEU A 9 -15.00 -11.19 -7.08
N GLY A 10 -13.93 -11.94 -6.90
CA GLY A 10 -12.64 -11.40 -6.51
C GLY A 10 -12.67 -10.80 -5.09
N GLU A 11 -11.56 -10.25 -4.63
CA GLU A 11 -11.42 -9.71 -3.27
C GLU A 11 -12.37 -8.52 -3.03
N PHE A 12 -12.24 -7.46 -3.79
CA PHE A 12 -13.08 -6.25 -3.62
C PHE A 12 -14.56 -6.51 -3.86
N GLY A 13 -14.91 -7.41 -4.80
CA GLY A 13 -16.28 -7.83 -5.01
C GLY A 13 -16.84 -8.60 -3.82
N LEU A 14 -16.03 -9.46 -3.18
CA LEU A 14 -16.39 -10.17 -1.97
C LEU A 14 -16.58 -9.21 -0.79
N ILE A 15 -15.64 -8.31 -0.54
CA ILE A 15 -15.73 -7.27 0.50
C ILE A 15 -17.03 -6.47 0.31
N LYS A 16 -17.27 -5.94 -0.89
CA LYS A 16 -18.48 -5.18 -1.20
C LYS A 16 -19.75 -6.01 -0.98
N HIS A 17 -19.76 -7.29 -1.34
CA HIS A 17 -20.90 -8.18 -1.14
C HIS A 17 -21.20 -8.42 0.34
N LEU A 18 -20.16 -8.69 1.15
CA LEU A 18 -20.29 -8.99 2.58
C LEU A 18 -20.65 -7.73 3.40
N THR A 19 -20.20 -6.57 2.97
CA THR A 19 -20.36 -5.33 3.74
C THR A 19 -21.52 -4.44 3.28
N LYS A 20 -22.23 -4.81 2.21
CA LYS A 20 -23.31 -4.00 1.59
C LYS A 20 -24.44 -3.59 2.53
N ASP A 21 -24.73 -4.43 3.51
CA ASP A 21 -25.82 -4.23 4.47
C ASP A 21 -25.32 -3.73 5.85
N LEU A 22 -24.00 -3.50 5.99
CA LEU A 22 -23.44 -2.95 7.21
C LEU A 22 -23.81 -1.47 7.35
N LYS A 23 -24.53 -1.17 8.42
CA LYS A 23 -24.91 0.21 8.77
C LYS A 23 -24.29 0.56 10.11
N PRO A 24 -23.39 1.57 10.15
CA PRO A 24 -22.87 2.05 11.43
C PRO A 24 -24.01 2.46 12.36
N VAL A 25 -24.05 1.90 13.55
CA VAL A 25 -25.03 2.25 14.58
C VAL A 25 -24.44 3.17 15.65
N GLN A 26 -23.12 3.27 15.71
CA GLN A 26 -22.43 4.12 16.66
C GLN A 26 -22.27 5.53 16.08
N PRO A 27 -22.70 6.59 16.81
CA PRO A 27 -22.54 7.97 16.35
C PRO A 27 -21.09 8.39 16.12
N SER A 28 -20.14 7.71 16.78
CA SER A 28 -18.71 7.93 16.61
C SER A 28 -18.17 7.43 15.26
N THR A 29 -18.82 6.49 14.59
CA THR A 29 -18.38 6.01 13.27
C THR A 29 -18.75 7.03 12.19
N LYS A 30 -17.75 7.71 11.62
CA LYS A 30 -17.94 8.70 10.54
C LYS A 30 -17.73 8.13 9.16
N ARG A 31 -16.78 7.21 9.01
CA ARG A 31 -16.50 6.45 7.80
C ARG A 31 -16.22 5.00 8.20
N GLY A 32 -16.90 4.06 7.60
CA GLY A 32 -16.64 2.63 7.75
C GLY A 32 -15.88 2.09 6.55
N VAL A 33 -16.29 0.90 6.07
CA VAL A 33 -15.65 0.22 4.92
C VAL A 33 -15.66 1.08 3.66
N GLY A 34 -14.54 1.08 2.91
CA GLY A 34 -14.43 1.70 1.59
C GLY A 34 -13.36 2.78 1.44
N ASP A 35 -12.53 2.97 2.44
CA ASP A 35 -11.30 3.78 2.41
C ASP A 35 -10.15 3.01 3.06
N ASP A 36 -8.92 3.55 3.01
CA ASP A 36 -7.73 2.94 3.61
C ASP A 36 -7.90 2.75 5.13
N CYS A 37 -8.61 3.66 5.79
CA CYS A 37 -8.93 3.54 7.22
C CYS A 37 -10.40 3.79 7.50
N ALA A 38 -10.91 3.16 8.56
CA ALA A 38 -12.13 3.63 9.21
C ALA A 38 -11.87 4.96 9.94
N VAL A 39 -12.86 5.86 9.94
CA VAL A 39 -12.77 7.17 10.62
C VAL A 39 -13.75 7.23 11.76
N MET A 40 -13.24 7.50 12.96
CA MET A 40 -14.06 7.62 14.17
C MET A 40 -13.89 8.99 14.82
N ASP A 41 -14.98 9.48 15.41
CA ASP A 41 -15.08 10.76 16.08
C ASP A 41 -15.56 10.56 17.52
N PHE A 42 -14.67 10.74 18.44
CA PHE A 42 -14.99 10.71 19.88
C PHE A 42 -15.09 12.10 20.51
N SER A 43 -15.13 13.17 19.72
CA SER A 43 -15.17 14.56 20.19
C SER A 43 -16.44 14.92 20.97
N GLY A 44 -17.51 14.13 20.80
CA GLY A 44 -18.75 14.25 21.57
C GLY A 44 -18.69 13.67 22.97
N GLU A 45 -17.64 12.93 23.32
CA GLU A 45 -17.46 12.36 24.64
C GLU A 45 -16.87 13.41 25.62
N PRO A 46 -17.29 13.43 26.89
CA PRO A 46 -16.87 14.45 27.87
C PRO A 46 -15.35 14.54 28.12
N ARG A 47 -14.57 13.59 27.60
CA ARG A 47 -13.12 13.48 27.80
C ARG A 47 -12.27 13.94 26.61
N ALA A 48 -12.86 14.24 25.45
CA ALA A 48 -12.09 14.66 24.29
C ALA A 48 -11.56 16.09 24.45
N LYS A 49 -10.24 16.21 24.58
CA LYS A 49 -9.56 17.51 24.75
C LYS A 49 -9.52 18.37 23.48
N SER A 50 -9.81 17.80 22.30
CA SER A 50 -9.90 18.55 21.05
C SER A 50 -11.13 18.10 20.26
N GLN A 51 -11.99 19.05 19.90
CA GLN A 51 -13.18 18.81 19.08
C GLN A 51 -12.85 18.51 17.59
N GLU A 52 -11.58 18.62 17.20
CA GLU A 52 -11.13 18.56 15.80
C GLU A 52 -10.45 17.22 15.43
N ALA A 53 -9.95 16.47 16.41
CA ALA A 53 -9.24 15.24 16.16
C ALA A 53 -10.18 14.07 15.78
N ARG A 54 -9.76 13.27 14.82
CA ARG A 54 -10.37 12.00 14.41
C ARG A 54 -9.42 10.87 14.66
N VAL A 55 -9.93 9.71 15.03
CA VAL A 55 -9.19 8.46 15.11
C VAL A 55 -9.33 7.75 13.77
N LEU A 56 -8.21 7.36 13.20
CA LEU A 56 -8.09 6.49 12.03
C LEU A 56 -7.74 5.09 12.52
N MET A 57 -8.33 4.07 11.92
CA MET A 57 -8.02 2.68 12.25
C MET A 57 -7.97 1.85 10.99
N THR A 58 -6.91 1.07 10.85
CA THR A 58 -6.74 0.08 9.78
C THR A 58 -6.25 -1.23 10.35
N THR A 59 -6.33 -2.30 9.55
CA THR A 59 -5.79 -3.61 9.90
C THR A 59 -5.39 -4.38 8.66
N ASP A 60 -4.20 -4.99 8.73
CA ASP A 60 -3.71 -5.91 7.72
C ASP A 60 -3.50 -7.31 8.30
N LEU A 61 -3.66 -8.29 7.43
CA LEU A 61 -3.47 -9.71 7.72
C LEU A 61 -2.44 -10.30 6.76
N LEU A 62 -1.27 -10.70 7.28
CA LEU A 62 -0.22 -11.34 6.51
C LEU A 62 -0.17 -12.84 6.82
N LEU A 63 -0.22 -13.65 5.78
CA LEU A 63 -0.21 -15.12 5.86
C LEU A 63 1.04 -15.66 5.17
N GLU A 64 1.71 -16.57 5.85
CA GLU A 64 2.81 -17.33 5.24
C GLU A 64 2.36 -18.14 4.04
N GLY A 65 3.15 -18.09 2.97
CA GLY A 65 2.86 -18.74 1.69
C GLY A 65 1.90 -17.94 0.79
N ILE A 66 1.34 -16.81 1.28
CA ILE A 66 0.51 -15.88 0.50
C ILE A 66 1.20 -14.53 0.38
N HIS A 67 1.47 -13.86 1.50
CA HIS A 67 2.04 -12.52 1.53
C HIS A 67 3.56 -12.51 1.76
N PHE A 68 4.12 -13.60 2.23
CA PHE A 68 5.55 -13.78 2.45
C PHE A 68 5.94 -15.26 2.44
N ASN A 69 7.20 -15.51 2.10
CA ASN A 69 7.81 -16.83 2.17
C ASN A 69 9.08 -16.76 3.02
N LEU A 70 9.12 -17.52 4.13
CA LEU A 70 10.24 -17.53 5.07
C LEU A 70 11.51 -18.24 4.54
N GLU A 71 11.46 -18.82 3.35
CA GLU A 71 12.65 -19.35 2.69
C GLU A 71 13.61 -18.22 2.24
N TYR A 72 13.06 -17.01 1.99
CA TYR A 72 13.86 -15.87 1.55
C TYR A 72 13.55 -14.55 2.29
N VAL A 73 12.47 -14.47 3.10
CA VAL A 73 12.15 -13.28 3.88
C VAL A 73 12.65 -13.44 5.30
N PRO A 74 13.69 -12.68 5.73
CA PRO A 74 14.15 -12.70 7.11
C PRO A 74 13.07 -12.18 8.07
N LEU A 75 12.87 -12.84 9.21
CA LEU A 75 11.83 -12.48 10.19
C LEU A 75 11.92 -11.03 10.68
N LYS A 76 13.13 -10.47 10.78
CA LYS A 76 13.31 -9.05 11.14
C LYS A 76 12.76 -8.11 10.06
N HIS A 77 12.97 -8.39 8.78
CA HIS A 77 12.40 -7.62 7.68
C HIS A 77 10.87 -7.80 7.62
N LEU A 78 10.40 -9.03 7.83
CA LEU A 78 8.96 -9.31 7.89
C LEU A 78 8.26 -8.51 8.99
N GLY A 79 8.84 -8.45 10.20
CA GLY A 79 8.30 -7.65 11.29
C GLY A 79 8.27 -6.16 10.96
N TYR A 80 9.34 -5.64 10.33
CA TYR A 80 9.38 -4.25 9.86
C TYR A 80 8.27 -3.97 8.85
N LYS A 81 8.20 -4.77 7.78
CA LYS A 81 7.20 -4.65 6.72
C LYS A 81 5.77 -4.74 7.28
N ALA A 82 5.49 -5.71 8.16
CA ALA A 82 4.18 -5.89 8.75
C ALA A 82 3.68 -4.66 9.53
N ALA A 83 4.58 -3.89 10.15
CA ALA A 83 4.21 -2.62 10.78
C ALA A 83 4.00 -1.50 9.73
N VAL A 84 4.93 -1.39 8.78
CA VAL A 84 4.98 -0.28 7.81
C VAL A 84 3.79 -0.28 6.86
N VAL A 85 3.28 -1.45 6.41
CA VAL A 85 2.10 -1.53 5.55
C VAL A 85 0.89 -0.86 6.20
N ASN A 86 0.68 -1.08 7.51
CA ASN A 86 -0.37 -0.41 8.26
C ASN A 86 -0.11 1.10 8.49
N PHE A 87 1.15 1.52 8.59
CA PHE A 87 1.48 2.95 8.66
C PHE A 87 1.17 3.65 7.33
N SER A 88 1.36 2.95 6.22
CA SER A 88 1.05 3.42 4.87
C SER A 88 -0.42 3.84 4.75
N ASP A 89 -1.37 3.01 5.19
CA ASP A 89 -2.80 3.33 5.21
C ASP A 89 -3.12 4.62 5.98
N ILE A 90 -2.50 4.78 7.15
CA ILE A 90 -2.72 6.00 7.96
C ILE A 90 -2.19 7.23 7.24
N TYR A 91 -1.00 7.15 6.62
CA TYR A 91 -0.44 8.25 5.84
C TYR A 91 -1.24 8.49 4.56
N ALA A 92 -1.78 7.45 3.92
CA ALA A 92 -2.67 7.57 2.76
C ALA A 92 -3.93 8.40 3.05
N MET A 93 -4.35 8.46 4.31
CA MET A 93 -5.43 9.35 4.75
C MET A 93 -4.95 10.68 5.35
N ASN A 94 -3.67 11.07 5.11
CA ASN A 94 -3.04 12.27 5.64
C ASN A 94 -3.04 12.32 7.18
N GLY A 95 -3.01 11.14 7.81
CA GLY A 95 -2.95 10.95 9.26
C GLY A 95 -1.54 10.73 9.79
N ARG A 96 -1.45 10.50 11.10
CA ARG A 96 -0.24 10.11 11.81
C ARG A 96 -0.50 8.84 12.60
N PRO A 97 0.22 7.72 12.35
CA PRO A 97 0.09 6.52 13.15
C PRO A 97 0.58 6.77 14.59
N THR A 98 -0.04 6.12 15.56
CA THR A 98 0.22 6.35 16.98
C THR A 98 0.40 5.06 17.78
N GLN A 99 -0.44 4.05 17.57
CA GLN A 99 -0.35 2.77 18.28
C GLN A 99 -0.55 1.59 17.33
N LEU A 100 0.06 0.45 17.70
CA LEU A 100 -0.16 -0.86 17.09
C LEU A 100 -0.69 -1.89 18.11
N ILE A 101 -1.56 -2.76 17.64
CA ILE A 101 -1.97 -4.00 18.28
C ILE A 101 -1.54 -5.15 17.37
N VAL A 102 -0.79 -6.13 17.90
CA VAL A 102 -0.16 -7.20 17.11
C VAL A 102 -0.74 -8.56 17.54
N SER A 103 -1.42 -9.27 16.64
CA SER A 103 -1.93 -10.61 16.89
C SER A 103 -1.16 -11.63 16.05
N LEU A 104 -0.70 -12.71 16.67
CA LEU A 104 0.12 -13.75 16.03
C LEU A 104 -0.50 -15.14 16.17
N GLY A 105 -0.60 -15.85 15.04
CA GLY A 105 -0.82 -17.29 14.99
C GLY A 105 0.51 -18.00 14.68
N ILE A 106 1.04 -18.80 15.61
CA ILE A 106 2.41 -19.31 15.55
C ILE A 106 2.39 -20.84 15.48
N SER A 107 3.02 -21.42 14.45
CA SER A 107 3.18 -22.88 14.37
C SER A 107 4.32 -23.37 15.24
N LYS A 108 4.29 -24.67 15.59
CA LYS A 108 5.25 -25.32 16.50
C LYS A 108 6.70 -25.35 15.98
N ARG A 109 6.96 -24.97 14.75
CA ARG A 109 8.31 -24.92 14.17
C ARG A 109 9.14 -23.71 14.62
N PHE A 110 8.48 -22.67 15.16
CA PHE A 110 9.17 -21.45 15.60
C PHE A 110 9.70 -21.60 17.03
N ALA A 111 10.92 -21.10 17.23
CA ALA A 111 11.53 -20.90 18.53
C ALA A 111 11.27 -19.47 19.06
N VAL A 112 11.62 -19.22 20.31
CA VAL A 112 11.50 -17.89 20.91
C VAL A 112 12.36 -16.88 20.17
N GLU A 113 13.57 -17.27 19.79
CA GLU A 113 14.55 -16.44 19.07
C GLU A 113 14.02 -15.98 17.69
N ASP A 114 13.21 -16.79 17.03
CA ASP A 114 12.54 -16.42 15.76
C ASP A 114 11.57 -15.25 16.00
N LEU A 115 10.80 -15.33 17.05
CA LEU A 115 9.83 -14.29 17.41
C LEU A 115 10.53 -13.02 17.93
N GLU A 116 11.67 -13.16 18.60
CA GLU A 116 12.51 -12.03 18.98
C GLU A 116 13.00 -11.27 17.74
N GLN A 117 13.38 -11.96 16.64
CA GLN A 117 13.75 -11.33 15.38
C GLN A 117 12.55 -10.60 14.74
N LEU A 118 11.36 -11.23 14.72
CA LEU A 118 10.14 -10.59 14.23
C LEU A 118 9.83 -9.30 15.01
N TYR A 119 9.84 -9.38 16.34
CA TYR A 119 9.60 -8.22 17.19
C TYR A 119 10.71 -7.16 17.12
N ALA A 120 11.95 -7.53 16.85
CA ALA A 120 13.02 -6.58 16.60
C ALA A 120 12.75 -5.73 15.35
N GLY A 121 12.16 -6.35 14.31
CA GLY A 121 11.70 -5.65 13.11
C GLY A 121 10.54 -4.69 13.39
N LEU A 122 9.48 -5.19 14.04
CA LEU A 122 8.33 -4.39 14.48
C LEU A 122 8.78 -3.17 15.28
N LYS A 123 9.64 -3.40 16.28
CA LYS A 123 10.18 -2.33 17.14
C LYS A 123 10.98 -1.31 16.35
N THR A 124 11.82 -1.76 15.40
CA THR A 124 12.61 -0.84 14.56
C THR A 124 11.69 0.09 13.76
N ALA A 125 10.63 -0.45 13.15
CA ALA A 125 9.65 0.37 12.46
C ALA A 125 8.95 1.35 13.41
N CYS A 126 8.48 0.86 14.55
CA CYS A 126 7.82 1.69 15.56
C CYS A 126 8.72 2.83 16.08
N ASP A 127 9.99 2.55 16.34
CA ASP A 127 10.97 3.57 16.78
C ASP A 127 11.18 4.66 15.70
N ILE A 128 11.26 4.28 14.40
CA ILE A 128 11.44 5.21 13.28
C ILE A 128 10.21 6.10 13.07
N TYR A 129 9.02 5.51 13.18
CA TYR A 129 7.77 6.22 12.90
C TYR A 129 7.15 6.88 14.14
N GLY A 130 7.66 6.59 15.33
CA GLY A 130 7.17 7.14 16.61
C GLY A 130 5.84 6.53 17.02
N VAL A 131 5.71 5.21 16.91
CA VAL A 131 4.49 4.43 17.18
C VAL A 131 4.72 3.50 18.37
N ASP A 132 3.72 3.34 19.24
CA ASP A 132 3.79 2.44 20.38
C ASP A 132 3.11 1.09 20.06
N ILE A 133 3.77 -0.03 20.40
CA ILE A 133 3.10 -1.34 20.48
C ILE A 133 2.41 -1.41 21.83
N VAL A 134 1.07 -1.43 21.84
CA VAL A 134 0.28 -1.31 23.09
C VAL A 134 -0.39 -2.60 23.53
N GLY A 135 -0.32 -3.67 22.72
CA GLY A 135 -0.90 -4.96 23.06
C GLY A 135 -0.96 -5.91 21.88
N GLY A 136 -1.71 -6.98 22.06
CA GLY A 136 -1.90 -8.00 21.03
C GLY A 136 -2.46 -9.28 21.59
N ASP A 137 -2.45 -10.31 20.76
CA ASP A 137 -2.83 -11.67 21.12
C ASP A 137 -1.85 -12.67 20.50
N THR A 138 -1.71 -13.85 21.12
CA THR A 138 -0.84 -14.91 20.60
C THR A 138 -1.53 -16.26 20.76
N THR A 139 -1.66 -16.98 19.65
CA THR A 139 -2.25 -18.32 19.64
C THR A 139 -1.43 -19.28 18.78
N SER A 140 -1.76 -20.57 18.85
CA SER A 140 -1.13 -21.56 17.98
C SER A 140 -1.75 -21.57 16.58
N SER A 141 -0.92 -21.84 15.56
CA SER A 141 -1.34 -22.08 14.17
C SER A 141 -0.97 -23.49 13.75
N MET A 142 -1.79 -24.08 12.89
CA MET A 142 -1.52 -25.38 12.25
C MET A 142 -0.77 -25.22 10.91
N THR A 143 -0.81 -24.04 10.29
CA THR A 143 -0.45 -23.81 8.88
C THR A 143 0.67 -22.78 8.68
N GLY A 144 1.44 -22.47 9.70
CA GLY A 144 2.56 -21.51 9.56
C GLY A 144 2.39 -20.28 10.45
N LEU A 145 3.01 -19.16 10.01
CA LEU A 145 2.93 -17.87 10.70
C LEU A 145 1.81 -17.02 10.10
N THR A 146 0.95 -16.53 10.98
CA THR A 146 -0.08 -15.53 10.68
C THR A 146 0.21 -14.27 11.50
N ILE A 147 0.20 -13.11 10.87
CA ILE A 147 0.41 -11.82 11.52
C ILE A 147 -0.79 -10.95 11.20
N SER A 148 -1.51 -10.50 12.22
CA SER A 148 -2.55 -9.48 12.07
C SER A 148 -2.17 -8.27 12.90
N ILE A 149 -2.09 -7.12 12.25
CA ILE A 149 -1.75 -5.85 12.90
C ILE A 149 -2.90 -4.88 12.72
N THR A 150 -3.32 -4.28 13.83
CA THR A 150 -4.25 -3.15 13.80
C THR A 150 -3.48 -1.90 14.16
N CYS A 151 -3.50 -0.91 13.27
CA CYS A 151 -2.90 0.40 13.50
C CYS A 151 -3.96 1.44 13.84
N ILE A 152 -3.66 2.22 14.87
CA ILE A 152 -4.46 3.38 15.28
C ILE A 152 -3.65 4.62 14.94
N GLY A 153 -4.30 5.59 14.31
CA GLY A 153 -3.73 6.89 13.98
C GLY A 153 -4.68 8.02 14.32
N GLU A 154 -4.22 9.22 14.12
CA GLU A 154 -5.00 10.44 14.32
C GLU A 154 -4.80 11.43 13.18
N ALA A 155 -5.83 12.21 12.89
CA ALA A 155 -5.78 13.35 11.99
C ALA A 155 -6.75 14.42 12.44
N LYS A 156 -6.53 15.68 12.04
CA LYS A 156 -7.57 16.70 12.15
C LYS A 156 -8.65 16.44 11.11
N LYS A 157 -9.90 16.69 11.46
CA LYS A 157 -11.05 16.46 10.58
C LYS A 157 -10.86 17.10 9.19
N GLU A 158 -10.39 18.34 9.18
CA GLU A 158 -10.17 19.11 7.95
C GLU A 158 -8.99 18.64 7.13
N ASP A 159 -8.03 17.91 7.73
CA ASP A 159 -6.82 17.43 7.05
C ASP A 159 -7.02 16.06 6.39
N ILE A 160 -8.02 15.28 6.82
CA ILE A 160 -8.26 13.95 6.28
C ILE A 160 -8.48 14.01 4.77
N VAL A 161 -7.80 13.11 4.06
CA VAL A 161 -7.97 12.88 2.62
C VAL A 161 -8.56 11.47 2.44
N TYR A 162 -9.46 11.33 1.50
CA TYR A 162 -10.16 10.10 1.18
C TYR A 162 -9.81 9.65 -0.24
N ARG A 163 -10.14 8.43 -0.59
CA ARG A 163 -10.03 7.92 -1.98
C ARG A 163 -10.96 8.66 -2.94
N ASN A 164 -12.08 9.21 -2.44
CA ASN A 164 -12.99 10.01 -3.23
C ASN A 164 -12.70 11.51 -3.07
N GLY A 165 -12.89 12.28 -4.14
CA GLY A 165 -12.72 13.74 -4.10
C GLY A 165 -11.92 14.29 -5.28
N ALA A 166 -11.36 13.41 -6.12
CA ALA A 166 -10.71 13.81 -7.36
C ALA A 166 -11.70 14.50 -8.31
N LYS A 167 -11.24 15.54 -9.00
CA LYS A 167 -12.04 16.38 -9.89
C LYS A 167 -11.41 16.41 -11.28
N VAL A 168 -12.24 16.60 -12.30
CA VAL A 168 -11.75 16.79 -13.68
C VAL A 168 -10.73 17.93 -13.72
N ASN A 169 -9.61 17.69 -14.38
CA ASN A 169 -8.40 18.52 -14.49
C ASN A 169 -7.47 18.49 -13.26
N ASP A 170 -7.78 17.75 -12.19
CA ASP A 170 -6.80 17.51 -11.16
C ASP A 170 -5.57 16.79 -11.74
N LEU A 171 -4.39 17.12 -11.26
CA LEU A 171 -3.16 16.43 -11.60
C LEU A 171 -3.06 15.14 -10.80
N ILE A 172 -2.61 14.07 -11.44
CA ILE A 172 -2.33 12.79 -10.78
C ILE A 172 -0.85 12.75 -10.44
N CYS A 173 -0.56 12.55 -9.17
CA CYS A 173 0.79 12.47 -8.63
C CYS A 173 1.02 11.11 -7.98
N CYS A 174 2.24 10.59 -8.11
CA CYS A 174 2.69 9.47 -7.26
C CYS A 174 4.07 9.76 -6.68
N THR A 175 4.36 9.16 -5.54
CA THR A 175 5.65 9.29 -4.88
C THR A 175 6.63 8.23 -5.34
N GLY A 176 7.92 8.44 -5.11
CA GLY A 176 9.00 7.47 -5.28
C GLY A 176 9.05 6.82 -6.66
N ASN A 177 9.36 5.53 -6.68
CA ASN A 177 9.47 4.70 -7.86
C ASN A 177 8.57 3.47 -7.76
N LEU A 178 8.02 3.04 -8.90
CA LEU A 178 7.06 1.93 -9.00
C LEU A 178 7.68 0.67 -9.61
N GLY A 179 7.15 -0.48 -9.21
CA GLY A 179 7.52 -1.80 -9.71
C GLY A 179 8.82 -2.35 -9.12
N ALA A 180 9.50 -1.59 -8.26
CA ALA A 180 10.75 -2.04 -7.64
C ALA A 180 10.53 -3.20 -6.66
N ALA A 181 9.47 -3.14 -5.86
CA ALA A 181 9.10 -4.21 -4.94
C ALA A 181 8.81 -5.51 -5.71
N TYR A 182 8.04 -5.43 -6.79
CA TYR A 182 7.76 -6.60 -7.63
C TYR A 182 9.02 -7.19 -8.27
N MET A 183 9.96 -6.35 -8.74
CA MET A 183 11.24 -6.84 -9.27
C MET A 183 12.08 -7.51 -8.19
N GLY A 184 12.06 -6.99 -6.96
CA GLY A 184 12.68 -7.65 -5.81
C GLY A 184 12.07 -9.01 -5.50
N LEU A 185 10.74 -9.11 -5.53
CA LEU A 185 10.02 -10.38 -5.37
C LEU A 185 10.42 -11.40 -6.46
N GLN A 186 10.41 -11.00 -7.73
CA GLN A 186 10.78 -11.87 -8.84
C GLN A 186 12.22 -12.36 -8.72
N LEU A 187 13.13 -11.50 -8.27
CA LEU A 187 14.52 -11.89 -8.00
C LEU A 187 14.60 -12.93 -6.87
N LEU A 188 13.93 -12.69 -5.74
CA LEU A 188 13.91 -13.61 -4.60
C LEU A 188 13.32 -14.96 -4.96
N GLU A 189 12.21 -15.01 -5.70
CA GLU A 189 11.57 -16.24 -6.16
C GLU A 189 12.46 -17.01 -7.14
N ARG A 190 13.12 -16.32 -8.08
CA ARG A 190 14.06 -16.95 -9.02
C ARG A 190 15.23 -17.57 -8.28
N GLU A 191 15.87 -16.81 -7.39
CA GLU A 191 17.08 -17.25 -6.70
C GLU A 191 16.80 -18.29 -5.60
N ARG A 192 15.58 -18.35 -5.06
CA ARG A 192 15.13 -19.44 -4.22
C ARG A 192 15.27 -20.79 -4.94
N ALA A 193 14.75 -20.87 -6.16
CA ALA A 193 14.84 -22.08 -6.96
C ALA A 193 16.29 -22.45 -7.33
N VAL A 194 17.16 -21.45 -7.55
CA VAL A 194 18.59 -21.66 -7.80
C VAL A 194 19.32 -22.08 -6.52
N GLY A 195 19.01 -21.46 -5.39
CA GLY A 195 19.65 -21.71 -4.10
C GLY A 195 19.50 -23.12 -3.57
N GLU A 196 18.44 -23.85 -3.98
CA GLU A 196 18.28 -25.27 -3.67
C GLU A 196 19.41 -26.13 -4.26
N THR A 197 20.02 -25.69 -5.35
CA THR A 197 21.06 -26.44 -6.07
C THR A 197 22.44 -25.77 -5.99
N ASP A 198 22.53 -24.46 -5.89
CA ASP A 198 23.77 -23.66 -5.86
C ASP A 198 23.62 -22.39 -4.99
N PRO A 199 23.83 -22.50 -3.66
CA PRO A 199 23.68 -21.37 -2.73
C PRO A 199 24.65 -20.22 -3.01
N GLU A 200 25.88 -20.48 -3.45
CA GLU A 200 26.87 -19.43 -3.74
C GLU A 200 26.46 -18.60 -4.96
N LYS A 201 25.90 -19.25 -5.97
CA LYS A 201 25.39 -18.57 -7.16
C LYS A 201 24.18 -17.69 -6.82
N ALA A 202 23.23 -18.21 -6.03
CA ALA A 202 22.07 -17.44 -5.57
C ALA A 202 22.51 -16.20 -4.76
N GLN A 203 23.49 -16.35 -3.85
CA GLN A 203 24.02 -15.22 -3.07
C GLN A 203 24.65 -14.14 -3.97
N LYS A 204 25.43 -14.51 -4.97
CA LYS A 204 26.04 -13.58 -5.93
C LYS A 204 25.01 -12.84 -6.78
N ALA A 205 23.85 -13.45 -7.02
CA ALA A 205 22.78 -12.82 -7.79
C ALA A 205 22.15 -11.61 -7.08
N PHE A 206 22.34 -11.47 -5.77
CA PHE A 206 21.84 -10.32 -5.00
C PHE A 206 22.80 -9.11 -5.02
N GLU A 207 24.09 -9.33 -5.34
CA GLU A 207 25.09 -8.26 -5.37
C GLU A 207 24.74 -7.18 -6.41
N GLY A 208 24.74 -5.89 -5.98
CA GLY A 208 24.39 -4.76 -6.82
C GLY A 208 22.89 -4.60 -7.11
N ARG A 209 22.04 -5.35 -6.39
CA ARG A 209 20.57 -5.31 -6.53
C ARG A 209 19.87 -4.97 -5.22
N GLU A 210 20.62 -4.35 -4.31
CA GLU A 210 20.17 -4.03 -2.95
C GLU A 210 18.92 -3.17 -2.98
N TYR A 211 18.80 -2.23 -3.92
CA TYR A 211 17.66 -1.34 -4.04
C TYR A 211 16.33 -2.10 -4.22
N ILE A 212 16.23 -2.98 -5.22
CA ILE A 212 14.98 -3.72 -5.47
C ILE A 212 14.67 -4.73 -4.36
N LEU A 213 15.71 -5.31 -3.73
CA LEU A 213 15.53 -6.17 -2.56
C LEU A 213 15.03 -5.40 -1.35
N GLU A 214 15.59 -4.21 -1.09
CA GLU A 214 15.15 -3.36 0.01
C GLU A 214 13.70 -2.92 -0.19
N ARG A 215 13.31 -2.53 -1.41
CA ARG A 215 11.93 -2.15 -1.74
C ARG A 215 10.92 -3.27 -1.43
N GLN A 216 11.28 -4.54 -1.68
CA GLN A 216 10.42 -5.68 -1.38
C GLN A 216 10.43 -6.07 0.10
N LEU A 217 11.62 -6.13 0.72
CA LEU A 217 11.78 -6.68 2.07
C LEU A 217 11.56 -5.65 3.17
N LYS A 218 11.80 -4.37 2.88
CA LYS A 218 11.74 -3.26 3.84
C LYS A 218 11.13 -2.00 3.19
N PRO A 219 9.85 -2.02 2.79
CA PRO A 219 9.19 -0.84 2.26
C PRO A 219 9.15 0.29 3.29
N GLU A 220 8.96 1.51 2.83
CA GLU A 220 8.85 2.70 3.68
C GLU A 220 7.50 3.39 3.46
N ALA A 221 6.78 3.69 4.53
CA ALA A 221 5.59 4.54 4.46
C ALA A 221 5.98 6.01 4.35
N ARG A 222 5.31 6.76 3.48
CA ARG A 222 5.74 8.09 3.00
C ARG A 222 5.39 9.25 3.95
N LYS A 223 5.80 9.13 5.24
CA LYS A 223 5.66 10.25 6.20
C LYS A 223 6.40 11.51 5.79
N ASP A 224 7.50 11.35 5.06
CA ASP A 224 8.34 12.42 4.52
C ASP A 224 7.54 13.29 3.53
N VAL A 225 6.84 12.65 2.58
CA VAL A 225 6.02 13.35 1.60
C VAL A 225 4.81 14.00 2.25
N ILE A 226 4.13 13.35 3.20
CA ILE A 226 3.04 13.97 3.95
C ILE A 226 3.53 15.26 4.66
N ALA A 227 4.71 15.23 5.25
CA ALA A 227 5.30 16.42 5.86
C ALA A 227 5.65 17.50 4.82
N ALA A 228 6.17 17.10 3.64
CA ALA A 228 6.51 18.01 2.55
C ALA A 228 5.26 18.66 1.93
N LEU A 229 4.19 17.90 1.69
CA LEU A 229 2.91 18.43 1.21
C LEU A 229 2.32 19.46 2.17
N LYS A 230 2.37 19.16 3.48
CA LYS A 230 1.92 20.11 4.51
C LYS A 230 2.76 21.40 4.51
N LYS A 231 4.08 21.29 4.36
CA LYS A 231 4.99 22.45 4.27
C LYS A 231 4.72 23.29 3.02
N ALA A 232 4.36 22.62 1.91
CA ALA A 232 4.02 23.29 0.65
C ALA A 232 2.59 23.86 0.64
N GLU A 233 1.83 23.69 1.72
CA GLU A 233 0.40 24.05 1.82
C GLU A 233 -0.43 23.43 0.69
N ILE A 234 -0.15 22.15 0.37
CA ILE A 234 -0.90 21.35 -0.59
C ILE A 234 -1.72 20.33 0.18
N LYS A 235 -3.04 20.34 -0.06
CA LYS A 235 -3.92 19.28 0.39
C LYS A 235 -4.40 18.47 -0.82
N PRO A 236 -4.09 17.17 -0.91
CA PRO A 236 -4.62 16.31 -1.96
C PRO A 236 -6.15 16.32 -2.01
N THR A 237 -6.71 16.21 -3.21
CA THR A 237 -8.17 16.12 -3.42
C THR A 237 -8.66 14.69 -3.22
N ALA A 238 -7.85 13.70 -3.58
CA ALA A 238 -8.00 12.29 -3.25
C ALA A 238 -6.62 11.66 -3.04
N MET A 239 -6.54 10.60 -2.23
CA MET A 239 -5.27 9.91 -1.95
C MET A 239 -5.53 8.48 -1.49
N MET A 240 -4.60 7.58 -1.80
CA MET A 240 -4.43 6.24 -1.25
C MET A 240 -2.99 5.80 -1.44
N ASP A 241 -2.57 4.74 -0.79
CA ASP A 241 -1.27 4.12 -1.04
C ASP A 241 -1.34 3.09 -2.18
N ILE A 242 -0.18 2.67 -2.69
CA ILE A 242 -0.07 1.72 -3.79
C ILE A 242 0.36 0.37 -3.21
N SER A 243 -0.61 -0.49 -2.91
CA SER A 243 -0.43 -1.84 -2.36
C SER A 243 -0.61 -2.94 -3.41
N ASP A 244 -1.61 -2.85 -4.28
CA ASP A 244 -1.92 -3.87 -5.29
C ASP A 244 -1.38 -3.54 -6.69
N GLY A 245 -0.97 -2.29 -6.89
CA GLY A 245 -0.40 -1.77 -8.14
C GLY A 245 -1.16 -0.54 -8.66
N LEU A 246 -0.42 0.39 -9.25
CA LEU A 246 -0.93 1.69 -9.67
C LEU A 246 -2.25 1.64 -10.44
N SER A 247 -2.46 0.62 -11.29
CA SER A 247 -3.70 0.48 -12.07
C SER A 247 -4.92 0.25 -11.18
N SER A 248 -4.79 -0.58 -10.14
CA SER A 248 -5.84 -0.87 -9.18
C SER A 248 -6.26 0.41 -8.45
N GLU A 249 -5.30 1.10 -7.88
CA GLU A 249 -5.53 2.29 -7.07
C GLU A 249 -6.08 3.47 -7.90
N LEU A 250 -5.63 3.65 -9.14
CA LEU A 250 -6.22 4.61 -10.07
C LEU A 250 -7.70 4.32 -10.32
N LEU A 251 -8.03 3.05 -10.56
CA LEU A 251 -9.42 2.63 -10.78
C LEU A 251 -10.28 2.83 -9.52
N HIS A 252 -9.71 2.65 -8.30
CA HIS A 252 -10.40 2.93 -7.05
C HIS A 252 -10.68 4.43 -6.87
N ILE A 253 -9.68 5.30 -7.06
CA ILE A 253 -9.86 6.75 -6.99
C ILE A 253 -10.90 7.21 -8.03
N CYS A 254 -10.77 6.77 -9.28
CA CYS A 254 -11.68 7.16 -10.35
C CYS A 254 -13.10 6.67 -10.09
N GLY A 255 -13.27 5.41 -9.67
CA GLY A 255 -14.57 4.82 -9.38
C GLY A 255 -15.29 5.52 -8.21
N GLN A 256 -14.57 5.81 -7.12
CA GLN A 256 -15.15 6.50 -5.96
C GLN A 256 -15.41 7.98 -6.22
N SER A 257 -14.58 8.62 -7.05
CA SER A 257 -14.75 10.03 -7.46
C SER A 257 -15.69 10.23 -8.64
N LYS A 258 -16.08 9.14 -9.34
CA LYS A 258 -16.93 9.16 -10.56
C LYS A 258 -16.29 9.98 -11.68
N VAL A 259 -15.02 9.74 -11.96
CA VAL A 259 -14.21 10.40 -12.99
C VAL A 259 -13.44 9.37 -13.81
N GLY A 260 -12.79 9.81 -14.88
CA GLY A 260 -11.79 9.03 -15.62
C GLY A 260 -10.40 9.57 -15.35
N CYS A 261 -9.38 8.90 -15.89
CA CYS A 261 -7.99 9.36 -15.81
C CYS A 261 -7.23 9.10 -17.11
N SER A 262 -6.22 9.92 -17.35
CA SER A 262 -5.22 9.73 -18.40
C SER A 262 -3.84 9.73 -17.74
N VAL A 263 -3.11 8.61 -17.85
CA VAL A 263 -1.77 8.43 -17.27
C VAL A 263 -0.78 8.15 -18.40
N TYR A 264 0.39 8.76 -18.35
CA TYR A 264 1.39 8.66 -19.39
C TYR A 264 2.46 7.64 -19.04
N ALA A 265 2.68 6.65 -19.90
CA ALA A 265 3.67 5.59 -19.67
C ALA A 265 5.11 6.14 -19.51
N ASP A 266 5.45 7.23 -20.21
CA ASP A 266 6.75 7.91 -20.15
C ASP A 266 6.95 8.81 -18.92
N LYS A 267 5.88 9.00 -18.14
CA LYS A 267 5.89 9.76 -16.88
C LYS A 267 5.91 8.87 -15.63
N LEU A 268 5.75 7.57 -15.80
CA LEU A 268 5.83 6.65 -14.66
C LEU A 268 7.25 6.68 -14.07
N PRO A 269 7.39 6.92 -12.76
CA PRO A 269 8.70 6.92 -12.13
C PRO A 269 9.18 5.48 -11.95
N ILE A 270 10.16 5.10 -12.72
CA ILE A 270 10.76 3.76 -12.72
C ILE A 270 12.25 3.91 -12.52
N ASP A 271 12.78 3.25 -11.48
CA ASP A 271 14.21 3.23 -11.22
C ASP A 271 14.95 2.37 -12.26
N TYR A 272 16.19 2.76 -12.58
CA TYR A 272 17.01 2.08 -13.58
C TYR A 272 17.33 0.61 -13.20
N GLN A 273 17.47 0.29 -11.91
CA GLN A 273 17.72 -1.09 -11.46
C GLN A 273 16.49 -1.97 -11.68
N SER A 274 15.28 -1.40 -11.46
CA SER A 274 14.02 -2.07 -11.75
C SER A 274 13.86 -2.34 -13.24
N ALA A 275 14.18 -1.35 -14.09
CA ALA A 275 14.14 -1.50 -15.53
C ALA A 275 15.15 -2.54 -16.05
N ALA A 276 16.40 -2.52 -15.54
CA ALA A 276 17.43 -3.48 -15.90
C ALA A 276 17.05 -4.91 -15.48
N MET A 277 16.45 -5.07 -14.29
CA MET A 277 15.99 -6.37 -13.80
C MET A 277 14.83 -6.91 -14.64
N ALA A 278 13.88 -6.06 -15.00
CA ALA A 278 12.77 -6.44 -15.89
C ALA A 278 13.29 -6.90 -17.28
N GLU A 279 14.25 -6.17 -17.86
CA GLU A 279 14.90 -6.56 -19.13
C GLU A 279 15.57 -7.93 -19.00
N GLU A 280 16.35 -8.17 -17.93
CA GLU A 280 16.99 -9.46 -17.66
C GLU A 280 15.97 -10.61 -17.57
N MET A 281 14.80 -10.34 -17.00
CA MET A 281 13.72 -11.31 -16.84
C MET A 281 12.77 -11.39 -18.05
N ASN A 282 13.02 -10.60 -19.09
CA ASN A 282 12.15 -10.46 -20.26
C ASN A 282 10.70 -10.07 -19.87
N LEU A 283 10.57 -9.14 -18.92
CA LEU A 283 9.32 -8.57 -18.45
C LEU A 283 9.17 -7.13 -18.94
N ASP A 284 7.93 -6.70 -19.20
CA ASP A 284 7.62 -5.31 -19.50
C ASP A 284 7.55 -4.50 -18.22
N ILE A 285 8.50 -3.57 -18.03
CA ILE A 285 8.61 -2.79 -16.78
C ILE A 285 7.42 -1.85 -16.56
N VAL A 286 6.78 -1.36 -17.62
CA VAL A 286 5.57 -0.53 -17.49
C VAL A 286 4.43 -1.36 -16.92
N THR A 287 4.27 -2.58 -17.39
CA THR A 287 3.31 -3.55 -16.84
C THR A 287 3.62 -3.86 -15.37
N CYS A 288 4.89 -4.05 -15.02
CA CYS A 288 5.30 -4.29 -13.64
C CYS A 288 5.01 -3.09 -12.73
N ALA A 289 5.27 -1.86 -13.17
CA ALA A 289 4.96 -0.64 -12.43
C ALA A 289 3.45 -0.42 -12.25
N LEU A 290 2.65 -0.83 -13.24
CA LEU A 290 1.18 -0.70 -13.18
C LEU A 290 0.52 -1.76 -12.29
N ASN A 291 1.10 -2.97 -12.18
CA ASN A 291 0.40 -4.12 -11.59
C ASN A 291 1.26 -4.90 -10.56
N GLY A 292 2.48 -4.47 -10.28
CA GLY A 292 3.39 -5.23 -9.41
C GLY A 292 2.97 -5.23 -7.94
N GLY A 293 2.47 -4.12 -7.46
CA GLY A 293 2.07 -3.95 -6.06
C GLY A 293 3.23 -3.87 -5.06
N GLU A 294 2.87 -3.77 -3.79
CA GLU A 294 3.77 -3.71 -2.63
C GLU A 294 4.78 -2.54 -2.64
N ASP A 295 4.54 -1.51 -3.45
CA ASP A 295 5.42 -0.32 -3.51
C ASP A 295 5.23 0.59 -2.29
N TYR A 296 4.04 0.64 -1.68
CA TYR A 296 3.65 1.49 -0.54
C TYR A 296 4.00 2.96 -0.74
N GLU A 297 4.00 3.38 -1.99
CA GLU A 297 4.06 4.76 -2.40
C GLU A 297 2.66 5.40 -2.32
N LEU A 298 2.58 6.74 -2.29
CA LEU A 298 1.30 7.44 -2.29
C LEU A 298 0.89 7.79 -3.73
N LEU A 299 -0.34 7.44 -4.07
CA LEU A 299 -1.06 7.93 -5.24
C LEU A 299 -2.04 9.00 -4.78
N PHE A 300 -1.97 10.20 -5.35
CA PHE A 300 -2.87 11.28 -4.97
C PHE A 300 -3.17 12.23 -6.13
N THR A 301 -4.25 12.98 -5.96
CA THR A 301 -4.63 14.04 -6.91
C THR A 301 -4.58 15.40 -6.25
N ILE A 302 -4.22 16.41 -7.02
CA ILE A 302 -4.18 17.81 -6.57
C ILE A 302 -4.87 18.73 -7.58
N ASP A 303 -5.41 19.83 -7.09
CA ASP A 303 -5.94 20.90 -7.93
C ASP A 303 -4.80 21.48 -8.83
N GLN A 304 -5.08 21.73 -10.08
CA GLN A 304 -4.12 22.27 -11.06
C GLN A 304 -3.48 23.60 -10.60
N LYS A 305 -4.16 24.38 -9.76
CA LYS A 305 -3.61 25.63 -9.20
C LYS A 305 -2.39 25.40 -8.29
N ASP A 306 -2.22 24.19 -7.75
CA ASP A 306 -1.10 23.84 -6.87
C ASP A 306 0.11 23.29 -7.66
N TYR A 307 0.08 23.33 -9.02
CA TYR A 307 1.16 22.86 -9.90
C TYR A 307 2.52 23.45 -9.52
N GLU A 308 2.63 24.75 -9.37
CA GLU A 308 3.90 25.42 -9.04
C GLU A 308 4.42 25.07 -7.64
N LYS A 309 3.51 24.65 -6.74
CA LYS A 309 3.88 24.26 -5.38
C LYS A 309 4.37 22.80 -5.31
N ILE A 310 3.84 21.91 -6.19
CA ILE A 310 4.21 20.50 -6.18
C ILE A 310 5.54 20.23 -6.87
N ILE A 311 5.90 21.00 -7.89
CA ILE A 311 7.15 20.81 -8.65
C ILE A 311 8.40 20.74 -7.77
N PRO A 312 8.59 21.60 -6.74
CA PRO A 312 9.77 21.53 -5.88
C PRO A 312 9.69 20.46 -4.77
N VAL A 313 8.60 19.70 -4.69
CA VAL A 313 8.47 18.62 -3.70
C VAL A 313 9.24 17.40 -4.20
N GLU A 314 10.30 17.05 -3.48
CA GLU A 314 11.14 15.90 -3.82
C GLU A 314 10.33 14.60 -3.79
N ASP A 315 10.74 13.64 -4.59
CA ASP A 315 10.12 12.30 -4.70
C ASP A 315 8.63 12.30 -5.09
N VAL A 316 8.12 13.37 -5.71
CA VAL A 316 6.77 13.43 -6.26
C VAL A 316 6.82 13.61 -7.77
N ASN A 317 6.10 12.76 -8.47
CA ASN A 317 6.04 12.74 -9.92
C ASN A 317 4.60 12.99 -10.40
N ILE A 318 4.41 13.94 -11.32
CA ILE A 318 3.12 14.13 -12.00
C ILE A 318 3.09 13.15 -13.16
N ILE A 319 2.17 12.16 -13.07
CA ILE A 319 2.08 11.05 -14.03
C ILE A 319 0.91 11.17 -15.00
N GLY A 320 -0.02 12.10 -14.75
CA GLY A 320 -1.21 12.25 -15.58
C GLY A 320 -2.19 13.28 -15.02
N TYR A 321 -3.44 13.15 -15.43
CA TYR A 321 -4.53 14.04 -14.99
C TYR A 321 -5.87 13.31 -14.95
N ILE A 322 -6.79 13.85 -14.17
CA ILE A 322 -8.17 13.39 -14.06
C ILE A 322 -8.98 13.95 -15.22
N GLN A 323 -9.72 13.09 -15.90
CA GLN A 323 -10.58 13.43 -17.02
C GLN A 323 -12.05 13.12 -16.77
N LYS A 324 -12.91 13.48 -17.71
CA LYS A 324 -14.34 13.17 -17.63
C LYS A 324 -14.57 11.66 -17.64
N PRO A 325 -15.59 11.15 -16.93
CA PRO A 325 -15.84 9.71 -16.83
C PRO A 325 -16.12 9.03 -18.19
N GLU A 326 -16.67 9.77 -19.16
CA GLU A 326 -16.97 9.25 -20.50
C GLU A 326 -15.71 8.86 -21.29
N LEU A 327 -14.55 9.43 -20.92
CA LEU A 327 -13.26 9.14 -21.56
C LEU A 327 -12.58 7.90 -20.95
N GLY A 328 -13.11 7.35 -19.87
CA GLY A 328 -12.58 6.16 -19.22
C GLY A 328 -11.29 6.40 -18.42
N CYS A 329 -10.58 5.33 -18.11
CA CYS A 329 -9.28 5.33 -17.42
C CYS A 329 -8.25 4.72 -18.38
N ASN A 330 -7.28 5.51 -18.83
CA ASN A 330 -6.39 5.13 -19.92
C ASN A 330 -4.92 5.34 -19.57
N LEU A 331 -4.09 4.41 -20.05
CA LEU A 331 -2.66 4.60 -20.20
C LEU A 331 -2.39 5.16 -21.60
N VAL A 332 -1.65 6.24 -21.68
CA VAL A 332 -1.18 6.82 -22.94
C VAL A 332 0.25 6.33 -23.21
N GLY A 333 0.43 5.56 -24.27
CA GLY A 333 1.73 5.07 -24.68
C GLY A 333 2.58 6.16 -25.35
N ARG A 334 3.85 5.84 -25.61
CA ARG A 334 4.84 6.79 -26.19
C ARG A 334 4.46 7.32 -27.59
N ASN A 335 3.71 6.56 -28.36
CA ASN A 335 3.20 6.92 -29.68
C ASN A 335 1.81 7.56 -29.65
N GLY A 336 1.28 7.82 -28.43
CA GLY A 336 -0.02 8.47 -28.23
C GLY A 336 -1.22 7.51 -28.31
N GLU A 337 -1.00 6.20 -28.41
CA GLU A 337 -2.10 5.22 -28.27
C GLU A 337 -2.67 5.22 -26.84
N GLU A 338 -3.96 5.13 -26.74
CA GLU A 338 -4.68 5.00 -25.49
C GLU A 338 -5.08 3.55 -25.23
N ILE A 339 -4.66 3.00 -24.09
CA ILE A 339 -4.96 1.64 -23.67
C ILE A 339 -5.76 1.72 -22.37
N ALA A 340 -6.95 1.10 -22.34
CA ALA A 340 -7.75 1.09 -21.12
C ALA A 340 -7.00 0.40 -19.99
N LEU A 341 -6.90 1.07 -18.82
CA LEU A 341 -6.31 0.51 -17.62
C LEU A 341 -7.13 -0.69 -17.12
N LYS A 342 -6.40 -1.73 -16.70
CA LYS A 342 -6.97 -2.93 -16.09
C LYS A 342 -6.15 -3.27 -14.86
N ALA A 343 -6.82 -3.52 -13.75
CA ALA A 343 -6.19 -4.10 -12.57
C ALA A 343 -5.84 -5.57 -12.85
N GLN A 344 -4.56 -5.88 -12.95
CA GLN A 344 -4.01 -7.21 -13.18
C GLN A 344 -3.00 -7.60 -12.08
N GLY A 345 -2.95 -6.81 -11.00
CA GLY A 345 -2.07 -7.02 -9.86
C GLY A 345 -2.50 -8.21 -8.99
N PHE A 346 -2.09 -8.19 -7.74
CA PHE A 346 -2.44 -9.25 -6.79
C PHE A 346 -3.96 -9.42 -6.71
N ASN A 347 -4.40 -10.67 -6.75
CA ASN A 347 -5.80 -11.04 -6.55
C ASN A 347 -5.84 -12.25 -5.62
N ALA A 348 -6.22 -12.03 -4.38
CA ALA A 348 -6.25 -13.05 -3.34
C ALA A 348 -7.09 -14.30 -3.70
N PHE A 349 -8.02 -14.19 -4.64
CA PHE A 349 -8.95 -15.26 -5.03
C PHE A 349 -8.98 -15.51 -6.55
N GLY A 350 -8.08 -14.88 -7.31
CA GLY A 350 -7.90 -15.10 -8.74
C GLY A 350 -7.11 -16.38 -9.02
N ASN A 351 -7.38 -17.01 -10.18
CA ASN A 351 -6.58 -18.14 -10.68
C ASN A 351 -5.31 -17.65 -11.32
#